data_81ee8eb81bfd4984c17c1f8d6de00146
#
_entry.id   81ee8eb81bfd4984c17c1f8d6de00146
#
_cell.length_a   1.000
_cell.length_b   1.000
_cell.length_c   1.000
_cell.angle_alpha   90.00
_cell.angle_beta   90.00
_cell.angle_gamma   90.00
#
_symmetry.space_group_name_H-M   'P 1'
#
loop_
_entity.id
_entity.type
_entity.pdbx_description
1 polymer ?
#
loop_
_entity_poly.entity_id
_entity_poly.type
_entity_poly.pdbx_seq_one_letter_code
_entity_poly.pdbx_strand_id
1 'polypeptide(L)' 'MEYDLFMVRSATQAQRAARVLNSGGIHASVQRVPVEFARQGCTYAVRVDD' A
#
# COMPACT_ATOMS: atom_id res chain seq x y z
N MET A 1 -3.12 -11.93 -13.52
CA MET A 1 -3.36 -11.53 -12.13
C MET A 1 -3.21 -10.03 -12.00
N GLU A 2 -4.25 -9.36 -11.58
CA GLU A 2 -4.24 -7.90 -11.50
C GLU A 2 -4.13 -7.45 -10.06
N TYR A 3 -3.43 -6.38 -9.86
CA TYR A 3 -3.33 -5.77 -8.56
C TYR A 3 -3.23 -4.26 -8.71
N ASP A 4 -3.62 -3.56 -7.67
CA ASP A 4 -3.52 -2.11 -7.61
C ASP A 4 -2.52 -1.71 -6.54
N LEU A 5 -1.79 -0.64 -6.81
CA LEU A 5 -0.85 -0.07 -5.85
C LEU A 5 -1.26 1.35 -5.52
N PHE A 6 -1.38 1.62 -4.23
CA PHE A 6 -1.67 2.96 -3.75
C PHE A 6 -0.45 3.48 -3.01
N MET A 7 0.10 4.59 -3.50
CA MET A 7 1.28 5.18 -2.90
C MET A 7 0.90 6.04 -1.70
N VAL A 8 1.57 5.83 -0.59
CA VAL A 8 1.32 6.60 0.63
C VAL A 8 2.64 7.07 1.23
N ARG A 9 2.57 8.12 2.03
CA ARG A 9 3.76 8.75 2.59
C ARG A 9 4.20 8.18 3.93
N SER A 10 3.32 7.50 4.64
CA SER A 10 3.67 6.98 5.95
C SER A 10 3.28 5.53 6.10
N ALA A 11 4.09 4.81 6.88
CA ALA A 11 3.82 3.42 7.18
C ALA A 11 2.49 3.27 7.93
N THR A 12 2.17 4.23 8.80
CA THR A 12 0.93 4.19 9.57
C THR A 12 -0.28 4.25 8.65
N GLN A 13 -0.24 5.13 7.65
CA GLN A 13 -1.33 5.23 6.68
C GLN A 13 -1.46 3.95 5.88
N ALA A 14 -0.33 3.37 5.46
CA ALA A 14 -0.33 2.15 4.69
C ALA A 14 -0.93 0.99 5.50
N GLN A 15 -0.51 0.86 6.75
CA GLN A 15 -1.02 -0.20 7.63
C GLN A 15 -2.50 -0.05 7.90
N ARG A 16 -2.96 1.18 8.12
CA ARG A 16 -4.37 1.45 8.38
C ARG A 16 -5.22 1.09 7.15
N ALA A 17 -4.77 1.50 5.98
CA ALA A 17 -5.49 1.20 4.75
C ALA A 17 -5.56 -0.31 4.51
N ALA A 18 -4.43 -1.01 4.69
CA ALA A 18 -4.40 -2.45 4.51
C ALA A 18 -5.32 -3.16 5.50
N ARG A 19 -5.36 -2.69 6.75
CA ARG A 19 -6.22 -3.29 7.77
C ARG A 19 -7.69 -3.15 7.40
N VAL A 20 -8.08 -1.97 6.96
CA VAL A 20 -9.48 -1.72 6.56
C VAL A 20 -9.86 -2.62 5.40
N LEU A 21 -9.01 -2.72 4.40
CA LEU A 21 -9.27 -3.55 3.23
C LEU A 21 -9.35 -5.03 3.60
N ASN A 22 -8.42 -5.50 4.43
CA ASN A 22 -8.43 -6.89 4.85
C ASN A 22 -9.68 -7.22 5.68
N SER A 23 -10.14 -6.28 6.49
CA SER A 23 -11.38 -6.47 7.25
C SER A 23 -12.59 -6.62 6.33
N GLY A 24 -12.55 -6.02 5.15
CA GLY A 24 -13.59 -6.14 4.16
C GLY A 24 -13.46 -7.35 3.25
N GLY A 25 -12.49 -8.22 3.51
CA GLY A 25 -12.30 -9.42 2.70
C GLY A 25 -11.42 -9.19 1.47
N ILE A 26 -10.78 -8.04 1.38
CA ILE A 26 -9.91 -7.72 0.26
C ILE A 26 -8.46 -7.94 0.70
N HIS A 27 -7.70 -8.69 -0.10
CA HIS A 27 -6.30 -8.93 0.21
C HIS A 27 -5.48 -7.69 -0.05
N ALA A 28 -4.91 -7.13 1.00
CA ALA A 28 -4.07 -5.95 0.91
C ALA A 28 -2.81 -6.16 1.74
N SER A 29 -1.69 -5.67 1.22
CA SER A 29 -0.42 -5.77 1.92
C SER A 29 0.34 -4.46 1.80
N VAL A 30 1.20 -4.19 2.79
CA VAL A 30 2.04 -3.00 2.80
C VAL A 30 3.39 -3.36 2.21
N GLN A 31 3.85 -2.56 1.26
CA GLN A 31 5.15 -2.74 0.63
C GLN A 31 5.97 -1.47 0.78
N ARG A 32 7.27 -1.63 0.91
CA ARG A 32 8.18 -0.51 0.96
C ARG A 32 8.66 -0.19 -0.45
N VAL A 33 8.57 1.07 -0.83
CA VAL A 33 9.02 1.51 -2.15
C VAL A 33 10.44 2.05 -2.01
N PRO A 34 11.38 1.55 -2.82
CA PRO A 34 12.75 2.10 -2.80
C PRO A 34 12.74 3.60 -3.10
N VAL A 35 13.65 4.32 -2.47
CA VAL A 35 13.76 5.77 -2.64
C VAL A 35 13.86 6.15 -4.12
N GLU A 36 14.53 5.33 -4.91
CA GLU A 36 14.71 5.57 -6.34
C GLU A 36 13.39 5.66 -7.10
N PHE A 37 12.38 4.96 -6.59
CA PHE A 37 11.08 4.93 -7.23
C PHE A 37 10.02 5.71 -6.45
N ALA A 38 10.40 6.27 -5.30
CA ALA A 38 9.48 7.06 -4.50
C ALA A 38 9.17 8.37 -5.19
N ARG A 39 7.88 8.70 -5.28
CA ARG A 39 7.44 9.96 -5.87
C ARG A 39 6.82 10.82 -4.79
N GLN A 40 7.22 12.09 -4.75
CA GLN A 40 6.62 13.06 -3.82
C GLN A 40 6.66 12.59 -2.37
N GLY A 41 7.72 11.88 -1.99
CA GLY A 41 7.88 11.41 -0.63
C GLY A 41 7.08 10.16 -0.28
N CYS A 42 6.42 9.55 -1.24
CA CYS A 42 5.67 8.31 -1.00
C CYS A 42 6.62 7.14 -1.00
N THR A 43 7.00 6.67 0.19
CA THR A 43 7.95 5.57 0.36
C THR A 43 7.28 4.26 0.70
N TYR A 44 5.96 4.24 0.81
CA TYR A 44 5.20 3.03 1.09
C TYR A 44 4.09 2.88 0.06
N ALA A 45 3.69 1.65 -0.16
CA ALA A 45 2.59 1.36 -1.07
C ALA A 45 1.70 0.30 -0.46
N VAL A 46 0.41 0.41 -0.71
CA VAL A 46 -0.55 -0.63 -0.34
C VAL A 46 -0.89 -1.38 -1.61
N ARG A 47 -0.55 -2.67 -1.63
CA ARG A 47 -0.87 -3.53 -2.76
C ARG A 47 -2.20 -4.21 -2.47
N VAL A 48 -3.14 -4.06 -3.40
CA VAL A 48 -4.45 -4.67 -3.29
C VAL A 48 -4.57 -5.73 -4.38
N ASP A 49 -4.75 -6.95 -3.95
CA ASP A 49 -4.96 -8.07 -4.87
C ASP A 49 -6.44 -8.32 -5.05
N ASP A 50 -6.79 -8.49 -6.28
CA ASP A 50 -8.20 -8.70 -6.62
C ASP A 50 -8.53 -10.17 -6.71
#